data_3c0c4b21e2dcb88afdef8b0a2dd6152d
#
_entry.id   3c0c4b21e2dcb88afdef8b0a2dd6152d
#
_cell.length_a   1.000
_cell.length_b   1.000
_cell.length_c   1.000
_cell.angle_alpha   90.00
_cell.angle_beta   90.00
_cell.angle_gamma   90.00
#
_symmetry.space_group_name_H-M   'P 1'
#
loop_
_entity.id
_entity.type
_entity.pdbx_description
1 polymer ?
#
loop_
_entity_poly.entity_id
_entity_poly.type
_entity_poly.pdbx_seq_one_letter_code
_entity_poly.pdbx_strand_id
1 'polypeptide(L)'
;MTQEISDLQKKRACNLIWNAAADYGFNPDFKFYTADGTADVYWNSIFGLARKYYDYPRLSALFRGLEHEEEAGEYEALLWLGLENALVAKEKAARPALVRLQRQYAETYLKEFGGSHTEDDRFFDFLAKAHYRRLLGLPQELSRYDLSLLDELEFSPDLDTEALVAEMQRLLLKWFQIRAQERAKEHHPWNLPFLKHTEQRRRAKTKLRPFGLGLAEHPHPDDGGSEMPEDLLERKTSLSESELREFMAEKYGKSLLRPEQIAELEKRLCTGNHRGCHLHLTRGEAATAHIRNGFEALHKEREAAQVARNRAAFHAHEAQNRIAISRLVEKIQNSVLLYLQPYTVRGNAGELEAGRVWRALKLDDGDVFRRRENANAGDVSVDILLDASTSQKGRLESISGQAFCIAEALTRCAIPCRVMGFCSMTGYTIVRIFRDYAETGKNDRIFDYVSNGCNRDGLAVRTATELIKASACEHRLMIVLSDVKPQDVVRVMDEEEDSFSSYEKETGIRDTAYEVRRARAEGIAVICVFTGEDEDLPAARTVYARDFARIRSIDQLADTVGLLIQNQIKNI
;
A
#
# COMPACT_ATOMS: atom_id res chain seq x y z
N MET A 1 -2.73 -27.72 1.71
CA MET A 1 -3.66 -28.76 2.19
C MET A 1 -4.32 -28.23 3.44
N THR A 2 -5.55 -27.82 3.40
CA THR A 2 -6.33 -27.41 4.58
C THR A 2 -6.71 -28.69 5.32
N GLN A 3 -6.08 -28.93 6.47
CA GLN A 3 -6.42 -30.05 7.34
C GLN A 3 -7.82 -29.79 7.91
N GLU A 4 -8.76 -30.67 7.62
CA GLU A 4 -10.13 -30.61 8.14
C GLU A 4 -10.09 -30.99 9.61
N ILE A 5 -10.45 -30.05 10.50
CA ILE A 5 -10.46 -30.32 11.96
C ILE A 5 -11.59 -31.28 12.29
N SER A 6 -11.26 -32.37 12.93
CA SER A 6 -12.25 -33.38 13.30
C SER A 6 -13.26 -32.87 14.34
N ASP A 7 -14.50 -33.32 14.27
CA ASP A 7 -15.56 -32.95 15.22
C ASP A 7 -15.21 -33.26 16.67
N LEU A 8 -14.35 -34.26 16.88
CA LEU A 8 -13.84 -34.59 18.22
C LEU A 8 -12.98 -33.46 18.78
N GLN A 9 -12.09 -32.88 17.95
CA GLN A 9 -11.23 -31.78 18.36
C GLN A 9 -12.01 -30.47 18.54
N LYS A 10 -13.05 -30.23 17.74
CA LYS A 10 -13.98 -29.10 17.94
C LYS A 10 -14.70 -29.19 19.28
N LYS A 11 -15.22 -30.40 19.63
CA LYS A 11 -15.85 -30.62 20.93
C LYS A 11 -14.85 -30.48 22.08
N ARG A 12 -13.60 -30.96 21.89
CA ARG A 12 -12.54 -30.81 22.87
C ARG A 12 -12.19 -29.34 23.14
N ALA A 13 -12.06 -28.53 22.10
CA ALA A 13 -11.83 -27.09 22.23
C ALA A 13 -12.95 -26.42 23.02
N CYS A 14 -14.23 -26.68 22.69
CA CYS A 14 -15.37 -26.17 23.46
C CYS A 14 -15.31 -26.58 24.94
N ASN A 15 -15.01 -27.84 25.23
CA ASN A 15 -14.91 -28.34 26.61
C ASN A 15 -13.79 -27.66 27.41
N LEU A 16 -12.64 -27.37 26.76
CA LEU A 16 -11.54 -26.62 27.39
C LEU A 16 -11.96 -25.19 27.75
N ILE A 17 -12.64 -24.53 26.85
CA ILE A 17 -13.15 -23.16 27.02
C ILE A 17 -14.19 -23.13 28.14
N TRP A 18 -15.22 -23.98 28.09
CA TRP A 18 -16.28 -24.06 29.09
C TRP A 18 -15.74 -24.35 30.48
N ASN A 19 -14.80 -25.29 30.56
CA ASN A 19 -14.16 -25.64 31.84
C ASN A 19 -13.36 -24.47 32.42
N ALA A 20 -12.63 -23.73 31.56
CA ALA A 20 -11.89 -22.56 31.99
C ALA A 20 -12.82 -21.41 32.39
N ALA A 21 -13.90 -21.19 31.67
CA ALA A 21 -14.93 -20.18 31.94
C ALA A 21 -15.78 -20.53 33.20
N ALA A 22 -15.80 -21.80 33.62
CA ALA A 22 -16.76 -22.33 34.57
C ALA A 22 -18.24 -22.05 34.15
N ASP A 23 -18.48 -21.97 32.85
CA ASP A 23 -19.78 -21.74 32.25
C ASP A 23 -19.92 -22.61 30.99
N TYR A 24 -21.04 -23.32 30.90
CA TYR A 24 -21.33 -24.28 29.82
C TYR A 24 -22.50 -23.79 28.95
N GLY A 25 -23.05 -22.59 29.23
CA GLY A 25 -24.29 -22.07 28.63
C GLY A 25 -24.09 -21.25 27.37
N PHE A 26 -22.88 -21.17 26.81
CA PHE A 26 -22.59 -20.37 25.62
C PHE A 26 -21.91 -21.18 24.50
N ASN A 27 -22.00 -20.66 23.26
CA ASN A 27 -21.23 -21.16 22.15
C ASN A 27 -19.95 -20.31 22.03
N PRO A 28 -18.73 -20.91 22.11
CA PRO A 28 -17.49 -20.15 21.97
C PRO A 28 -17.36 -19.55 20.56
N ASP A 29 -17.09 -18.22 20.50
CA ASP A 29 -16.89 -17.47 19.26
C ASP A 29 -15.54 -17.83 18.61
N PHE A 30 -14.57 -18.25 19.42
CA PHE A 30 -13.23 -18.65 18.97
C PHE A 30 -12.88 -20.03 19.52
N LYS A 31 -12.12 -20.78 18.74
CA LYS A 31 -11.55 -22.08 19.13
C LYS A 31 -10.15 -22.16 18.55
N PHE A 32 -9.21 -22.57 19.36
CA PHE A 32 -7.79 -22.62 19.01
C PHE A 32 -7.32 -24.06 18.84
N TYR A 33 -6.53 -24.28 17.78
CA TYR A 33 -5.97 -25.58 17.43
C TYR A 33 -4.47 -25.45 17.14
N THR A 34 -3.70 -26.45 17.50
CA THR A 34 -2.30 -26.58 17.09
C THR A 34 -2.19 -26.82 15.59
N ALA A 35 -1.00 -26.66 15.01
CA ALA A 35 -0.78 -26.81 13.57
C ALA A 35 -1.19 -28.19 13.03
N ASP A 36 -1.19 -29.23 13.89
CA ASP A 36 -1.64 -30.59 13.56
C ASP A 36 -3.16 -30.78 13.68
N GLY A 37 -3.92 -29.71 14.00
CA GLY A 37 -5.38 -29.72 14.11
C GLY A 37 -5.91 -30.26 15.45
N THR A 38 -5.08 -30.47 16.47
CA THR A 38 -5.54 -30.79 17.83
C THR A 38 -5.97 -29.52 18.57
N ALA A 39 -6.96 -29.66 19.49
CA ALA A 39 -7.41 -28.53 20.30
C ALA A 39 -6.27 -28.02 21.20
N ASP A 40 -5.89 -26.77 21.05
CA ASP A 40 -4.86 -26.13 21.87
C ASP A 40 -5.37 -25.95 23.29
N VAL A 41 -4.66 -26.60 24.26
CA VAL A 41 -5.07 -26.59 25.66
C VAL A 41 -4.86 -25.23 26.29
N TYR A 42 -3.77 -24.55 25.93
CA TYR A 42 -3.37 -23.27 26.52
C TYR A 42 -4.30 -22.13 26.08
N TRP A 43 -4.37 -21.87 24.79
CA TRP A 43 -5.17 -20.73 24.29
C TRP A 43 -6.67 -20.91 24.49
N ASN A 44 -7.22 -22.13 24.37
CA ASN A 44 -8.63 -22.37 24.73
C ASN A 44 -8.88 -22.11 26.22
N SER A 45 -7.89 -22.38 27.10
CA SER A 45 -8.03 -22.02 28.52
C SER A 45 -7.97 -20.51 28.73
N ILE A 46 -7.03 -19.79 28.10
CA ILE A 46 -6.94 -18.30 28.16
C ILE A 46 -8.25 -17.66 27.72
N PHE A 47 -8.81 -18.13 26.60
CA PHE A 47 -10.08 -17.61 26.09
C PHE A 47 -11.25 -17.84 27.08
N GLY A 48 -11.33 -19.03 27.66
CA GLY A 48 -12.34 -19.32 28.69
C GLY A 48 -12.16 -18.47 29.95
N LEU A 49 -10.91 -18.20 30.35
CA LEU A 49 -10.62 -17.33 31.50
C LEU A 49 -10.99 -15.87 31.26
N ALA A 50 -10.81 -15.38 30.04
CA ALA A 50 -11.26 -14.04 29.67
C ALA A 50 -12.77 -13.88 29.94
N ARG A 51 -13.54 -14.89 29.60
CA ARG A 51 -14.98 -14.91 29.85
C ARG A 51 -15.34 -15.10 31.33
N LYS A 52 -14.49 -15.79 32.10
CA LYS A 52 -14.68 -15.97 33.54
C LYS A 52 -14.49 -14.68 34.33
N TYR A 53 -13.50 -13.89 33.97
CA TYR A 53 -13.05 -12.75 34.75
C TYR A 53 -13.53 -11.40 34.25
N TYR A 54 -13.94 -11.33 32.98
CA TYR A 54 -14.36 -10.07 32.35
C TYR A 54 -15.72 -10.21 31.64
N ASP A 55 -16.41 -9.10 31.48
CA ASP A 55 -17.59 -9.01 30.62
C ASP A 55 -17.15 -9.19 29.15
N TYR A 56 -17.21 -10.43 28.68
CA TYR A 56 -16.75 -10.80 27.34
C TYR A 56 -17.53 -10.11 26.21
N PRO A 57 -18.88 -9.91 26.28
CA PRO A 57 -19.61 -9.05 25.35
C PRO A 57 -18.99 -7.68 25.15
N ARG A 58 -18.53 -7.05 26.23
CA ARG A 58 -17.90 -5.73 26.19
C ARG A 58 -16.50 -5.76 25.58
N LEU A 59 -15.66 -6.74 25.94
CA LEU A 59 -14.37 -6.97 25.28
C LEU A 59 -14.55 -7.24 23.77
N SER A 60 -15.52 -8.07 23.42
CA SER A 60 -15.85 -8.35 22.02
C SER A 60 -16.35 -7.11 21.27
N ALA A 61 -17.02 -6.16 21.95
CA ALA A 61 -17.40 -4.88 21.36
C ALA A 61 -16.19 -3.99 21.03
N LEU A 62 -15.16 -4.00 21.89
CA LEU A 62 -13.89 -3.33 21.60
C LEU A 62 -13.18 -3.93 20.39
N PHE A 63 -13.05 -5.26 20.32
CA PHE A 63 -12.41 -5.93 19.20
C PHE A 63 -13.15 -5.68 17.88
N ARG A 64 -14.49 -5.66 17.89
CA ARG A 64 -15.29 -5.24 16.72
C ARG A 64 -15.02 -3.80 16.30
N GLY A 65 -14.72 -2.92 17.26
CA GLY A 65 -14.31 -1.54 16.96
C GLY A 65 -13.05 -1.43 16.12
N LEU A 66 -12.20 -2.47 16.11
CA LEU A 66 -10.96 -2.53 15.33
C LEU A 66 -11.15 -3.10 13.90
N GLU A 67 -12.28 -3.72 13.59
CA GLU A 67 -12.49 -4.45 12.31
C GLU A 67 -12.30 -3.59 11.04
N HIS A 68 -12.29 -2.27 11.18
CA HIS A 68 -12.10 -1.34 10.07
C HIS A 68 -10.64 -0.89 9.87
N GLU A 69 -9.76 -1.25 10.80
CA GLU A 69 -8.34 -0.97 10.68
C GLU A 69 -7.68 -1.96 9.74
N GLU A 70 -6.70 -1.50 8.97
CA GLU A 70 -5.99 -2.33 7.98
C GLU A 70 -5.31 -3.55 8.61
N GLU A 71 -4.82 -3.38 9.85
CA GLU A 71 -4.13 -4.40 10.64
C GLU A 71 -4.95 -4.88 11.85
N ALA A 72 -6.28 -4.85 11.76
CA ALA A 72 -7.19 -5.20 12.87
C ALA A 72 -6.81 -6.50 13.59
N GLY A 73 -6.43 -7.53 12.83
CA GLY A 73 -6.01 -8.81 13.40
C GLY A 73 -4.71 -8.75 14.20
N GLU A 74 -3.80 -7.83 13.88
CA GLU A 74 -2.55 -7.63 14.64
C GLU A 74 -2.81 -6.88 15.94
N TYR A 75 -3.67 -5.87 15.91
CA TYR A 75 -4.07 -5.14 17.13
C TYR A 75 -4.86 -6.03 18.09
N GLU A 76 -5.76 -6.85 17.58
CA GLU A 76 -6.47 -7.84 18.39
C GLU A 76 -5.49 -8.83 19.04
N ALA A 77 -4.56 -9.41 18.26
CA ALA A 77 -3.55 -10.33 18.75
C ALA A 77 -2.64 -9.68 19.81
N LEU A 78 -2.29 -8.40 19.63
CA LEU A 78 -1.53 -7.61 20.60
C LEU A 78 -2.26 -7.46 21.94
N LEU A 79 -3.54 -7.12 21.90
CA LEU A 79 -4.35 -7.00 23.12
C LEU A 79 -4.52 -8.35 23.83
N TRP A 80 -4.57 -9.45 23.07
CA TRP A 80 -4.58 -10.80 23.65
C TRP A 80 -3.26 -11.16 24.35
N LEU A 81 -2.09 -10.68 23.90
CA LEU A 81 -0.83 -10.85 24.63
C LEU A 81 -0.88 -10.17 26.01
N GLY A 82 -1.45 -8.97 26.09
CA GLY A 82 -1.64 -8.29 27.36
C GLY A 82 -2.64 -8.99 28.29
N LEU A 83 -3.75 -9.48 27.71
CA LEU A 83 -4.75 -10.26 28.45
C LEU A 83 -4.19 -11.57 28.99
N GLU A 84 -3.35 -12.26 28.23
CA GLU A 84 -2.72 -13.52 28.61
C GLU A 84 -2.08 -13.41 30.00
N ASN A 85 -1.21 -12.42 30.21
CA ASN A 85 -0.50 -12.22 31.47
C ASN A 85 -1.45 -11.95 32.65
N ALA A 86 -2.42 -11.06 32.46
CA ALA A 86 -3.40 -10.72 33.48
C ALA A 86 -4.23 -11.95 33.90
N LEU A 87 -4.68 -12.75 32.93
CA LEU A 87 -5.50 -13.94 33.17
C LEU A 87 -4.73 -15.06 33.85
N VAL A 88 -3.47 -15.29 33.43
CA VAL A 88 -2.60 -16.28 34.10
C VAL A 88 -2.33 -15.85 35.54
N ALA A 89 -2.06 -14.57 35.78
CA ALA A 89 -1.84 -14.04 37.13
C ALA A 89 -3.07 -14.20 38.05
N LYS A 90 -4.30 -13.98 37.52
CA LYS A 90 -5.56 -14.19 38.25
C LYS A 90 -5.78 -15.67 38.61
N GLU A 91 -5.48 -16.58 37.68
CA GLU A 91 -5.86 -18.00 37.82
C GLU A 91 -4.76 -18.89 38.38
N LYS A 92 -3.49 -18.44 38.44
CA LYS A 92 -2.33 -19.27 38.86
C LYS A 92 -2.49 -19.97 40.19
N ALA A 93 -3.22 -19.37 41.15
CA ALA A 93 -3.45 -19.97 42.46
C ALA A 93 -4.46 -21.13 42.38
N ALA A 94 -5.50 -21.03 41.56
CA ALA A 94 -6.52 -22.05 41.36
C ALA A 94 -6.06 -23.14 40.37
N ARG A 95 -5.25 -22.77 39.38
CA ARG A 95 -4.75 -23.67 38.33
C ARG A 95 -3.25 -23.50 38.11
N PRO A 96 -2.40 -24.08 38.99
CA PRO A 96 -0.93 -23.96 38.88
C PRO A 96 -0.37 -24.52 37.55
N ALA A 97 -1.06 -25.51 36.97
CA ALA A 97 -0.68 -26.10 35.68
C ALA A 97 -0.67 -25.06 34.52
N LEU A 98 -1.46 -23.99 34.62
CA LEU A 98 -1.55 -22.95 33.61
C LEU A 98 -0.21 -22.22 33.40
N VAL A 99 0.53 -21.93 34.47
CA VAL A 99 1.86 -21.33 34.41
C VAL A 99 2.84 -22.22 33.64
N ARG A 100 2.76 -23.53 33.84
CA ARG A 100 3.59 -24.50 33.11
C ARG A 100 3.22 -24.55 31.64
N LEU A 101 1.93 -24.52 31.32
CA LEU A 101 1.45 -24.49 29.93
C LEU A 101 1.88 -23.20 29.22
N GLN A 102 1.83 -22.06 29.89
CA GLN A 102 2.32 -20.78 29.38
C GLN A 102 3.81 -20.87 29.02
N ARG A 103 4.64 -21.36 29.92
CA ARG A 103 6.08 -21.53 29.66
C ARG A 103 6.34 -22.49 28.50
N GLN A 104 5.66 -23.62 28.48
CA GLN A 104 5.79 -24.61 27.41
C GLN A 104 5.38 -24.01 26.05
N TYR A 105 4.31 -23.22 26.02
CA TYR A 105 3.89 -22.49 24.80
C TYR A 105 4.96 -21.49 24.36
N ALA A 106 5.48 -20.69 25.27
CA ALA A 106 6.55 -19.72 25.00
C ALA A 106 7.81 -20.38 24.44
N GLU A 107 8.24 -21.51 25.03
CA GLU A 107 9.39 -22.29 24.54
C GLU A 107 9.16 -22.82 23.12
N THR A 108 7.98 -23.36 22.86
CA THR A 108 7.60 -23.88 21.54
C THR A 108 7.52 -22.75 20.51
N TYR A 109 6.91 -21.61 20.86
CA TYR A 109 6.82 -20.44 20.01
C TYR A 109 8.21 -19.93 19.60
N LEU A 110 9.11 -19.76 20.58
CA LEU A 110 10.46 -19.30 20.30
C LEU A 110 11.31 -20.32 19.55
N LYS A 111 11.04 -21.61 19.67
CA LYS A 111 11.71 -22.64 18.88
C LYS A 111 11.32 -22.59 17.41
N GLU A 112 10.08 -22.30 17.09
CA GLU A 112 9.59 -22.21 15.71
C GLU A 112 9.83 -20.85 15.07
N PHE A 113 9.62 -19.76 15.80
CA PHE A 113 9.67 -18.40 15.29
C PHE A 113 10.82 -17.55 15.86
N GLY A 114 11.60 -18.05 16.81
CA GLY A 114 12.68 -17.33 17.49
C GLY A 114 13.98 -17.18 16.70
N GLY A 115 14.03 -17.62 15.42
CA GLY A 115 15.15 -17.38 14.51
C GLY A 115 15.40 -15.89 14.25
N SER A 116 16.49 -15.58 13.53
CA SER A 116 16.80 -14.19 13.15
C SER A 116 15.59 -13.56 12.44
N HIS A 117 15.36 -12.28 12.72
CA HIS A 117 14.28 -11.51 12.11
C HIS A 117 14.33 -11.62 10.58
N THR A 118 13.21 -12.02 9.99
CA THR A 118 13.03 -12.05 8.53
C THR A 118 12.36 -10.74 8.09
N GLU A 119 12.58 -10.34 6.83
CA GLU A 119 11.96 -9.14 6.26
C GLU A 119 10.42 -9.21 6.25
N ASP A 120 9.86 -10.40 6.36
CA ASP A 120 8.42 -10.66 6.40
C ASP A 120 7.81 -10.68 7.82
N ASP A 121 8.63 -10.53 8.87
CA ASP A 121 8.12 -10.48 10.24
C ASP A 121 7.24 -9.24 10.43
N ARG A 122 6.00 -9.47 10.84
CA ARG A 122 5.06 -8.41 11.17
C ARG A 122 5.40 -7.81 12.53
N PHE A 123 4.90 -6.60 12.79
CA PHE A 123 5.13 -5.92 14.07
C PHE A 123 4.69 -6.77 15.29
N PHE A 124 3.55 -7.43 15.17
CA PHE A 124 3.08 -8.37 16.20
C PHE A 124 4.10 -9.46 16.50
N ASP A 125 4.75 -10.02 15.49
CA ASP A 125 5.71 -11.13 15.65
C ASP A 125 6.93 -10.68 16.47
N PHE A 126 7.40 -9.44 16.31
CA PHE A 126 8.47 -8.88 17.14
C PHE A 126 8.08 -8.76 18.60
N LEU A 127 6.89 -8.20 18.86
CA LEU A 127 6.41 -8.05 20.23
C LEU A 127 6.09 -9.39 20.88
N ALA A 128 5.51 -10.33 20.16
CA ALA A 128 5.25 -11.67 20.64
C ALA A 128 6.54 -12.43 21.00
N LYS A 129 7.57 -12.35 20.12
CA LYS A 129 8.90 -12.91 20.42
C LYS A 129 9.48 -12.31 21.70
N ALA A 130 9.42 -11.00 21.86
CA ALA A 130 9.94 -10.30 23.03
C ALA A 130 9.14 -10.61 24.30
N HIS A 131 7.81 -10.69 24.20
CA HIS A 131 6.92 -11.10 25.28
C HIS A 131 7.28 -12.50 25.80
N TYR A 132 7.42 -13.50 24.92
CA TYR A 132 7.77 -14.85 25.32
C TYR A 132 9.24 -14.97 25.80
N ARG A 133 10.17 -14.19 25.25
CA ARG A 133 11.54 -14.11 25.78
C ARG A 133 11.54 -13.54 27.21
N ARG A 134 10.76 -12.46 27.46
CA ARG A 134 10.59 -11.88 28.81
C ARG A 134 10.04 -12.90 29.78
N LEU A 135 9.01 -13.64 29.41
CA LEU A 135 8.38 -14.68 30.22
C LEU A 135 9.34 -15.81 30.61
N LEU A 136 10.28 -16.14 29.73
CA LEU A 136 11.32 -17.14 29.98
C LEU A 136 12.58 -16.57 30.66
N GLY A 137 12.64 -15.25 30.91
CA GLY A 137 13.81 -14.59 31.50
C GLY A 137 14.98 -14.44 30.52
N LEU A 138 14.73 -14.50 29.22
CA LEU A 138 15.74 -14.33 28.18
C LEU A 138 15.91 -12.85 27.80
N PRO A 139 17.10 -12.43 27.29
CA PRO A 139 17.33 -11.07 26.82
C PRO A 139 16.34 -10.70 25.70
N GLN A 140 15.85 -9.46 25.72
CA GLN A 140 14.96 -8.92 24.70
C GLN A 140 15.76 -8.09 23.69
N GLU A 141 15.45 -8.30 22.42
CA GLU A 141 16.11 -7.61 21.29
C GLU A 141 15.16 -6.56 20.71
N LEU A 142 14.72 -5.62 21.54
CA LEU A 142 13.80 -4.54 21.13
C LEU A 142 14.42 -3.17 21.41
N SER A 143 13.92 -2.17 20.68
CA SER A 143 14.22 -0.77 20.97
C SER A 143 13.64 -0.37 22.34
N ARG A 144 14.14 0.74 22.92
CA ARG A 144 13.56 1.26 24.18
C ARG A 144 12.08 1.60 24.07
N TYR A 145 11.65 2.03 22.89
CA TYR A 145 10.25 2.37 22.63
C TYR A 145 9.36 1.12 22.62
N ASP A 146 9.80 0.07 21.95
CA ASP A 146 9.05 -1.18 21.88
C ASP A 146 9.01 -1.89 23.24
N LEU A 147 10.07 -1.77 24.04
CA LEU A 147 10.08 -2.22 25.42
C LEU A 147 9.05 -1.46 26.28
N SER A 148 8.89 -0.15 26.06
CA SER A 148 7.86 0.64 26.76
C SER A 148 6.45 0.21 26.37
N LEU A 149 6.20 -0.15 25.10
CA LEU A 149 4.92 -0.72 24.69
C LEU A 149 4.69 -2.08 25.33
N LEU A 150 5.71 -2.93 25.36
CA LEU A 150 5.63 -4.25 25.98
C LEU A 150 5.36 -4.15 27.50
N ASP A 151 5.93 -3.11 28.17
CA ASP A 151 5.66 -2.83 29.59
C ASP A 151 4.20 -2.41 29.80
N GLU A 152 3.64 -1.60 28.88
CA GLU A 152 2.23 -1.17 28.97
C GLU A 152 1.23 -2.28 28.60
N LEU A 153 1.66 -3.30 27.85
CA LEU A 153 0.86 -4.50 27.58
C LEU A 153 0.76 -5.46 28.79
N GLU A 154 1.56 -5.27 29.82
CA GLU A 154 1.43 -6.02 31.07
C GLU A 154 0.25 -5.49 31.91
N PHE A 155 -0.98 -5.79 31.47
CA PHE A 155 -2.19 -5.37 32.21
C PHE A 155 -2.20 -5.92 33.62
N SER A 156 -2.55 -5.06 34.59
CA SER A 156 -2.69 -5.48 35.99
C SER A 156 -3.80 -6.53 36.14
N PRO A 157 -3.57 -7.60 36.90
CA PRO A 157 -4.61 -8.56 37.20
C PRO A 157 -5.75 -7.98 38.07
N ASP A 158 -5.55 -6.82 38.70
CA ASP A 158 -6.58 -6.22 39.57
C ASP A 158 -7.62 -5.41 38.80
N LEU A 159 -7.41 -5.18 37.50
CA LEU A 159 -8.36 -4.42 36.68
C LEU A 159 -9.70 -5.18 36.53
N ASP A 160 -10.78 -4.44 36.68
CA ASP A 160 -12.12 -4.88 36.27
C ASP A 160 -12.29 -4.68 34.73
N THR A 161 -13.44 -5.05 34.20
CA THR A 161 -13.69 -4.96 32.75
C THR A 161 -13.64 -3.54 32.25
N GLU A 162 -14.17 -2.58 33.01
CA GLU A 162 -14.23 -1.18 32.60
C GLU A 162 -12.84 -0.55 32.52
N ALA A 163 -12.06 -0.74 33.56
CA ALA A 163 -10.69 -0.26 33.63
C ALA A 163 -9.79 -0.92 32.58
N LEU A 164 -9.96 -2.24 32.32
CA LEU A 164 -9.22 -2.96 31.30
C LEU A 164 -9.52 -2.45 29.90
N VAL A 165 -10.80 -2.26 29.55
CA VAL A 165 -11.20 -1.70 28.24
C VAL A 165 -10.66 -0.29 28.06
N ALA A 166 -10.74 0.55 29.11
CA ALA A 166 -10.19 1.90 29.06
C ALA A 166 -8.65 1.89 28.83
N GLU A 167 -7.95 0.96 29.49
CA GLU A 167 -6.49 0.81 29.32
C GLU A 167 -6.11 0.32 27.93
N MET A 168 -6.86 -0.65 27.37
CA MET A 168 -6.70 -1.09 25.98
C MET A 168 -6.95 0.04 24.99
N GLN A 169 -8.01 0.83 25.19
CA GLN A 169 -8.30 2.00 24.34
C GLN A 169 -7.21 3.06 24.45
N ARG A 170 -6.71 3.33 25.66
CA ARG A 170 -5.60 4.24 25.91
C ARG A 170 -4.34 3.78 25.20
N LEU A 171 -4.01 2.49 25.27
CA LEU A 171 -2.85 1.89 24.61
C LEU A 171 -2.96 2.02 23.09
N LEU A 172 -4.11 1.65 22.52
CA LEU A 172 -4.37 1.77 21.08
C LEU A 172 -4.25 3.23 20.61
N LEU A 173 -4.80 4.17 21.37
CA LEU A 173 -4.72 5.59 21.03
C LEU A 173 -3.28 6.11 21.14
N LYS A 174 -2.57 5.75 22.22
CA LYS A 174 -1.22 6.25 22.49
C LYS A 174 -0.19 5.75 21.48
N TRP A 175 -0.22 4.44 21.16
CA TRP A 175 0.82 3.78 20.39
C TRP A 175 0.50 3.67 18.90
N PHE A 176 -0.78 3.57 18.56
CA PHE A 176 -1.23 3.32 17.18
C PHE A 176 -2.17 4.42 16.65
N GLN A 177 -2.51 5.43 17.49
CA GLN A 177 -3.45 6.51 17.16
C GLN A 177 -4.85 6.01 16.75
N ILE A 178 -5.21 4.82 17.22
CA ILE A 178 -6.50 4.18 16.94
C ILE A 178 -7.47 4.53 18.08
N ARG A 179 -8.63 5.09 17.71
CA ARG A 179 -9.77 5.31 18.63
C ARG A 179 -10.75 4.15 18.52
N ALA A 180 -10.44 3.04 19.17
CA ALA A 180 -11.37 1.92 19.25
C ALA A 180 -12.60 2.29 20.09
N GLN A 181 -13.77 2.40 19.46
CA GLN A 181 -15.04 2.60 20.15
C GLN A 181 -15.73 1.25 20.35
N GLU A 182 -16.29 1.04 21.57
CA GLU A 182 -17.12 -0.13 21.84
C GLU A 182 -18.37 -0.08 20.94
N ARG A 183 -18.55 -1.08 20.07
CA ARG A 183 -19.75 -1.22 19.24
C ARG A 183 -20.69 -2.22 19.86
N ALA A 184 -21.86 -1.76 20.28
CA ALA A 184 -22.94 -2.62 20.75
C ALA A 184 -23.36 -3.61 19.67
N LYS A 185 -23.83 -4.80 20.09
CA LYS A 185 -24.49 -5.74 19.19
C LYS A 185 -25.78 -5.10 18.66
N GLU A 186 -25.76 -4.56 17.47
CA GLU A 186 -26.97 -4.56 16.66
C GLU A 186 -27.17 -5.99 16.17
N HIS A 187 -28.42 -6.47 16.23
CA HIS A 187 -28.82 -7.81 15.83
C HIS A 187 -28.68 -7.98 14.31
N HIS A 188 -27.43 -8.06 13.82
CA HIS A 188 -27.13 -8.49 12.46
C HIS A 188 -25.98 -9.48 12.47
N PRO A 189 -26.07 -10.57 11.69
CA PRO A 189 -25.02 -11.57 11.60
C PRO A 189 -23.75 -10.90 11.02
N TRP A 190 -22.63 -11.27 11.57
CA TRP A 190 -21.29 -10.80 11.25
C TRP A 190 -20.98 -10.86 9.76
N ASN A 191 -21.07 -9.74 9.06
CA ASN A 191 -20.50 -9.58 7.74
C ASN A 191 -19.11 -8.95 7.89
N LEU A 192 -18.08 -9.78 7.93
CA LEU A 192 -16.69 -9.34 7.82
C LEU A 192 -16.42 -8.96 6.36
N PRO A 193 -16.20 -7.66 6.04
CA PRO A 193 -15.95 -7.24 4.65
C PRO A 193 -14.68 -7.84 4.06
N PHE A 194 -13.76 -8.32 4.91
CA PHE A 194 -12.45 -8.87 4.53
C PHE A 194 -12.51 -10.26 3.88
N LEU A 195 -13.67 -10.88 3.75
CA LEU A 195 -13.82 -12.30 3.39
C LEU A 195 -14.45 -12.55 2.02
N LYS A 196 -14.73 -11.53 1.21
CA LYS A 196 -15.28 -11.73 -0.15
C LYS A 196 -14.26 -12.10 -1.24
N HIS A 197 -12.99 -12.35 -0.89
CA HIS A 197 -11.98 -12.72 -1.88
C HIS A 197 -11.58 -14.17 -1.83
N THR A 198 -12.37 -15.02 -2.41
CA THR A 198 -12.02 -16.11 -3.34
C THR A 198 -13.26 -16.97 -3.59
N GLU A 199 -13.81 -16.90 -4.77
CA GLU A 199 -14.91 -17.78 -5.22
C GLU A 199 -14.57 -19.28 -5.16
N GLN A 200 -13.31 -19.64 -5.04
CA GLN A 200 -12.86 -21.03 -4.91
C GLN A 200 -12.93 -21.61 -3.49
N ARG A 201 -13.28 -20.84 -2.46
CA ARG A 201 -13.38 -21.32 -1.07
C ARG A 201 -14.80 -21.48 -0.53
N ARG A 202 -15.82 -21.49 -1.37
CA ARG A 202 -17.25 -21.62 -1.02
C ARG A 202 -17.65 -22.93 -0.33
N ARG A 203 -16.73 -23.84 0.00
CA ARG A 203 -17.08 -25.15 0.60
C ARG A 203 -16.54 -25.41 2.02
N ALA A 204 -15.85 -24.49 2.64
CA ALA A 204 -15.42 -24.68 4.04
C ALA A 204 -16.34 -23.88 4.97
N LYS A 205 -17.17 -24.56 5.73
CA LYS A 205 -18.07 -23.97 6.74
C LYS A 205 -17.38 -23.25 7.89
N THR A 206 -16.05 -23.31 7.95
CA THR A 206 -15.23 -22.75 9.03
C THR A 206 -13.92 -22.25 8.45
N LYS A 207 -13.52 -21.01 8.74
CA LYS A 207 -12.24 -20.45 8.32
C LYS A 207 -11.23 -20.58 9.45
N LEU A 208 -10.13 -21.26 9.16
CA LEU A 208 -8.98 -21.37 10.03
C LEU A 208 -7.98 -20.26 9.70
N ARG A 209 -7.52 -19.54 10.71
CA ARG A 209 -6.47 -18.51 10.58
C ARG A 209 -5.28 -18.89 11.45
N PRO A 210 -4.04 -18.62 11.01
CA PRO A 210 -2.89 -18.77 11.88
C PRO A 210 -2.99 -17.81 13.07
N PHE A 211 -2.81 -18.32 14.27
CA PHE A 211 -2.71 -17.57 15.49
C PHE A 211 -1.52 -18.15 16.31
N GLY A 212 -0.42 -17.43 16.35
CA GLY A 212 0.82 -17.94 16.94
C GLY A 212 1.24 -19.28 16.32
N LEU A 213 1.38 -20.31 17.15
CA LEU A 213 1.70 -21.69 16.73
C LEU A 213 0.50 -22.50 16.22
N GLY A 214 -0.70 -21.96 16.31
CA GLY A 214 -1.92 -22.70 16.07
C GLY A 214 -2.83 -22.05 15.01
N LEU A 215 -4.02 -22.62 14.92
CA LEU A 215 -5.09 -22.19 14.05
C LEU A 215 -6.28 -21.76 14.91
N ALA A 216 -6.90 -20.62 14.59
CA ALA A 216 -8.13 -20.16 15.21
C ALA A 216 -9.32 -20.42 14.28
N GLU A 217 -10.39 -20.99 14.82
CA GLU A 217 -11.66 -21.22 14.14
C GLU A 217 -12.65 -20.14 14.55
N HIS A 218 -13.15 -19.39 13.56
CA HIS A 218 -14.23 -18.42 13.75
C HIS A 218 -15.54 -18.98 13.17
N PRO A 219 -16.67 -18.82 13.85
CA PRO A 219 -17.96 -19.22 13.28
C PRO A 219 -18.24 -18.39 12.02
N HIS A 220 -18.66 -19.08 10.96
CA HIS A 220 -19.21 -18.42 9.77
C HIS A 220 -20.62 -17.92 10.08
N PRO A 221 -20.98 -16.71 9.72
CA PRO A 221 -22.39 -16.36 9.56
C PRO A 221 -22.96 -17.18 8.40
N ASP A 222 -24.14 -17.74 8.60
CA ASP A 222 -24.88 -18.44 7.54
C ASP A 222 -25.05 -17.50 6.33
N ASP A 223 -24.90 -18.10 5.13
CA ASP A 223 -25.09 -17.48 3.82
C ASP A 223 -26.54 -17.01 3.61
N GLY A 224 -26.93 -15.95 4.28
CA GLY A 224 -28.06 -15.12 3.86
C GLY A 224 -27.47 -13.96 3.08
N GLY A 225 -27.62 -13.97 1.76
CA GLY A 225 -27.28 -12.83 0.92
C GLY A 225 -27.99 -11.58 1.46
N SER A 226 -27.26 -10.77 2.18
CA SER A 226 -27.72 -9.48 2.66
C SER A 226 -26.79 -8.42 2.06
N GLU A 227 -27.41 -7.59 1.23
CA GLU A 227 -26.87 -6.32 0.78
C GLU A 227 -26.36 -5.55 2.00
N MET A 228 -25.18 -4.97 1.91
CA MET A 228 -24.62 -4.16 3.00
C MET A 228 -25.53 -2.96 3.24
N PRO A 229 -25.91 -2.65 4.49
CA PRO A 229 -26.67 -1.45 4.80
C PRO A 229 -25.89 -0.20 4.37
N GLU A 230 -26.56 0.75 3.74
CA GLU A 230 -26.02 2.06 3.32
C GLU A 230 -25.31 2.82 4.46
N ASP A 231 -25.72 2.62 5.70
CA ASP A 231 -25.14 3.22 6.91
C ASP A 231 -23.64 2.89 7.16
N LEU A 232 -23.10 1.81 6.53
CA LEU A 232 -21.68 1.47 6.66
C LEU A 232 -20.78 2.28 5.73
N LEU A 233 -21.36 2.94 4.73
CA LEU A 233 -20.65 3.80 3.78
C LEU A 233 -20.41 5.20 4.32
N GLU A 234 -21.22 5.66 5.24
CA GLU A 234 -21.06 6.98 5.89
C GLU A 234 -20.18 6.96 7.14
N ARG A 235 -19.82 5.79 7.66
CA ARG A 235 -18.90 5.70 8.80
C ARG A 235 -17.46 5.89 8.36
N LYS A 236 -17.15 7.14 8.02
CA LYS A 236 -15.80 7.69 8.02
C LYS A 236 -15.07 7.23 9.29
N THR A 237 -13.79 6.94 9.18
CA THR A 237 -12.86 6.78 10.30
C THR A 237 -13.26 7.71 11.44
N SER A 238 -13.16 7.27 12.67
CA SER A 238 -13.51 8.08 13.87
C SER A 238 -12.70 9.38 14.01
N LEU A 239 -11.73 9.58 13.13
CA LEU A 239 -10.92 10.78 12.99
C LEU A 239 -11.64 11.81 12.11
N SER A 240 -11.65 13.06 12.54
CA SER A 240 -12.07 14.17 11.69
C SER A 240 -11.13 14.32 10.48
N GLU A 241 -11.61 14.93 9.41
CA GLU A 241 -10.80 15.19 8.21
C GLU A 241 -9.51 15.96 8.54
N SER A 242 -9.55 16.89 9.51
CA SER A 242 -8.37 17.63 9.96
C SER A 242 -7.35 16.74 10.67
N GLU A 243 -7.80 15.79 11.49
CA GLU A 243 -6.93 14.82 12.19
C GLU A 243 -6.30 13.84 11.19
N LEU A 244 -7.06 13.41 10.18
CA LEU A 244 -6.52 12.57 9.10
C LEU A 244 -5.46 13.30 8.26
N ARG A 245 -5.67 14.58 7.93
CA ARG A 245 -4.69 15.40 7.22
C ARG A 245 -3.41 15.59 8.04
N GLU A 246 -3.54 15.79 9.36
CA GLU A 246 -2.41 15.89 10.27
C GLU A 246 -1.65 14.56 10.33
N PHE A 247 -2.35 13.44 10.45
CA PHE A 247 -1.76 12.10 10.40
C PHE A 247 -1.00 11.84 9.08
N MET A 248 -1.58 12.22 7.91
CA MET A 248 -0.89 12.10 6.64
C MET A 248 0.39 12.95 6.58
N ALA A 249 0.34 14.16 7.13
CA ALA A 249 1.50 15.04 7.20
C ALA A 249 2.60 14.52 8.14
N GLU A 250 2.24 13.85 9.22
CA GLU A 250 3.18 13.19 10.13
C GLU A 250 3.82 11.94 9.50
N LYS A 251 3.03 11.11 8.85
CA LYS A 251 3.48 9.85 8.27
C LYS A 251 4.27 10.03 6.97
N TYR A 252 3.77 10.83 6.05
CA TYR A 252 4.32 10.98 4.70
C TYR A 252 5.10 12.29 4.49
N GLY A 253 5.11 13.16 5.48
CA GLY A 253 5.73 14.48 5.38
C GLY A 253 4.72 15.58 5.06
N LYS A 254 5.14 16.83 5.28
CA LYS A 254 4.27 18.00 5.08
C LYS A 254 3.75 18.08 3.64
N SER A 255 2.49 18.51 3.52
CA SER A 255 1.91 18.80 2.22
C SER A 255 2.63 19.95 1.52
N LEU A 256 2.85 19.81 0.20
CA LEU A 256 3.40 20.85 -0.66
C LEU A 256 2.43 21.99 -0.92
N LEU A 257 1.14 21.71 -0.84
CA LEU A 257 0.08 22.67 -1.12
C LEU A 257 -0.58 23.11 0.19
N ARG A 258 -1.05 24.36 0.21
CA ARG A 258 -1.86 24.85 1.31
C ARG A 258 -3.24 24.16 1.31
N PRO A 259 -3.93 24.08 2.46
CA PRO A 259 -5.22 23.42 2.56
C PRO A 259 -6.25 23.87 1.51
N GLU A 260 -6.29 25.18 1.21
CA GLU A 260 -7.22 25.75 0.24
C GLU A 260 -6.90 25.29 -1.19
N GLN A 261 -5.60 25.18 -1.54
CA GLN A 261 -5.15 24.71 -2.84
C GLN A 261 -5.43 23.23 -3.03
N ILE A 262 -5.27 22.43 -1.95
CA ILE A 262 -5.62 21.01 -1.98
C ILE A 262 -7.11 20.83 -2.17
N ALA A 263 -7.94 21.55 -1.41
CA ALA A 263 -9.40 21.45 -1.52
C ALA A 263 -9.89 21.82 -2.93
N GLU A 264 -9.28 22.82 -3.58
CA GLU A 264 -9.60 23.18 -4.97
C GLU A 264 -9.16 22.07 -5.94
N LEU A 265 -7.99 21.47 -5.71
CA LEU A 265 -7.48 20.37 -6.52
C LEU A 265 -8.36 19.13 -6.37
N GLU A 266 -8.73 18.75 -5.15
CA GLU A 266 -9.63 17.64 -4.84
C GLU A 266 -11.00 17.84 -5.50
N LYS A 267 -11.57 19.03 -5.44
CA LYS A 267 -12.85 19.35 -6.11
C LYS A 267 -12.81 19.07 -7.61
N ARG A 268 -11.65 19.23 -8.26
CA ARG A 268 -11.47 18.99 -9.70
C ARG A 268 -11.14 17.53 -10.01
N LEU A 269 -10.34 16.89 -9.17
CA LEU A 269 -9.78 15.56 -9.45
C LEU A 269 -10.54 14.43 -8.77
N CYS A 270 -11.06 14.63 -7.55
CA CYS A 270 -11.77 13.60 -6.80
C CYS A 270 -13.25 13.54 -7.21
N THR A 271 -13.51 13.25 -8.48
CA THR A 271 -14.85 13.19 -9.10
C THR A 271 -15.09 11.86 -9.81
N GLY A 272 -16.34 11.48 -10.04
CA GLY A 272 -16.70 10.20 -10.65
C GLY A 272 -16.22 9.04 -9.78
N ASN A 273 -15.46 8.11 -10.35
CA ASN A 273 -14.90 6.95 -9.64
C ASN A 273 -14.00 7.29 -8.44
N HIS A 274 -13.60 8.55 -8.31
CA HIS A 274 -12.74 9.02 -7.23
C HIS A 274 -13.47 9.89 -6.21
N ARG A 275 -14.80 9.92 -6.25
CA ARG A 275 -15.62 10.64 -5.25
C ARG A 275 -15.34 10.07 -3.85
N GLY A 276 -15.13 10.96 -2.88
CA GLY A 276 -14.80 10.57 -1.51
C GLY A 276 -13.31 10.24 -1.27
N CYS A 277 -12.47 10.33 -2.29
CA CYS A 277 -11.02 10.28 -2.13
C CYS A 277 -10.45 11.66 -1.81
N HIS A 278 -9.25 11.65 -1.23
CA HIS A 278 -8.48 12.85 -0.91
C HIS A 278 -7.07 12.77 -1.53
N LEU A 279 -6.38 13.90 -1.57
CA LEU A 279 -5.04 14.01 -2.12
C LEU A 279 -4.05 14.50 -1.06
N HIS A 280 -2.84 13.92 -1.07
CA HIS A 280 -1.74 14.40 -0.27
C HIS A 280 -0.47 14.46 -1.12
N LEU A 281 -0.04 15.68 -1.48
CA LEU A 281 1.17 15.90 -2.25
C LEU A 281 2.31 16.26 -1.30
N THR A 282 3.44 15.56 -1.38
CA THR A 282 4.55 15.72 -0.43
C THR A 282 5.92 15.53 -1.08
N ARG A 283 6.98 16.01 -0.43
CA ARG A 283 8.38 15.65 -0.74
C ARG A 283 8.94 14.57 0.19
N GLY A 284 8.14 14.09 1.13
CA GLY A 284 8.59 13.13 2.14
C GLY A 284 9.50 13.74 3.20
N GLU A 285 9.60 15.06 3.27
CA GLU A 285 10.32 15.74 4.34
C GLU A 285 9.47 15.62 5.61
N ALA A 286 9.77 14.58 6.39
CA ALA A 286 9.14 14.44 7.69
C ALA A 286 9.36 15.74 8.46
N ALA A 287 8.32 16.27 9.06
CA ALA A 287 8.52 17.19 10.16
C ALA A 287 9.51 16.47 11.10
N THR A 288 10.54 17.16 11.55
CA THR A 288 11.47 16.69 12.60
C THR A 288 10.69 16.46 13.91
N ALA A 289 9.46 16.01 13.78
CA ALA A 289 8.52 15.75 14.82
C ALA A 289 8.98 14.52 15.58
N HIS A 290 8.98 14.65 16.85
CA HIS A 290 9.23 13.61 17.82
C HIS A 290 8.57 12.32 17.39
N ILE A 291 9.37 11.25 17.23
CA ILE A 291 8.85 9.89 17.10
C ILE A 291 7.97 9.66 18.33
N ARG A 292 6.66 9.54 18.12
CA ARG A 292 5.69 9.52 19.22
C ARG A 292 5.49 8.13 19.80
N ASN A 293 5.80 7.09 19.01
CA ASN A 293 5.60 5.70 19.43
C ASN A 293 6.62 4.75 18.79
N GLY A 294 6.75 3.54 19.33
CA GLY A 294 7.69 2.54 18.86
C GLY A 294 7.38 2.01 17.47
N PHE A 295 6.10 1.98 17.09
CA PHE A 295 5.68 1.57 15.74
C PHE A 295 6.18 2.54 14.66
N GLU A 296 6.07 3.86 14.89
CA GLU A 296 6.65 4.85 13.98
C GLU A 296 8.17 4.75 13.90
N ALA A 297 8.82 4.50 15.05
CA ALA A 297 10.27 4.31 15.09
C ALA A 297 10.66 3.10 14.24
N LEU A 298 9.99 1.97 14.42
CA LEU A 298 10.25 0.74 13.68
C LEU A 298 9.95 0.92 12.18
N HIS A 299 8.86 1.59 11.83
CA HIS A 299 8.51 1.87 10.44
C HIS A 299 9.58 2.73 9.76
N LYS A 300 10.05 3.80 10.41
CA LYS A 300 11.13 4.66 9.91
C LYS A 300 12.46 3.91 9.81
N GLU A 301 12.75 3.01 10.74
CA GLU A 301 13.94 2.17 10.68
C GLU A 301 13.87 1.19 9.48
N ARG A 302 12.72 0.57 9.25
CA ARG A 302 12.48 -0.29 8.07
C ARG A 302 12.58 0.49 6.76
N GLU A 303 12.00 1.69 6.69
CA GLU A 303 12.14 2.57 5.53
C GLU A 303 13.61 2.94 5.29
N ALA A 304 14.34 3.32 6.34
CA ALA A 304 15.77 3.65 6.24
C ALA A 304 16.61 2.44 5.80
N ALA A 305 16.30 1.25 6.32
CA ALA A 305 16.94 0.00 5.91
C ALA A 305 16.64 -0.31 4.43
N GLN A 306 15.38 -0.11 3.97
CA GLN A 306 15.03 -0.30 2.56
C GLN A 306 15.77 0.68 1.65
N VAL A 307 15.83 1.95 2.02
CA VAL A 307 16.61 2.98 1.29
C VAL A 307 18.09 2.57 1.18
N ALA A 308 18.66 2.05 2.27
CA ALA A 308 20.04 1.54 2.27
C ALA A 308 20.18 0.34 1.31
N ARG A 309 19.22 -0.59 1.30
CA ARG A 309 19.19 -1.73 0.36
C ARG A 309 19.09 -1.27 -1.10
N ASN A 310 18.20 -0.32 -1.39
CA ASN A 310 18.06 0.24 -2.75
C ASN A 310 19.40 0.77 -3.27
N ARG A 311 20.09 1.55 -2.47
CA ARG A 311 21.43 2.11 -2.81
C ARG A 311 22.48 1.02 -2.95
N ALA A 312 22.54 0.09 -2.00
CA ALA A 312 23.49 -1.01 -2.02
C ALA A 312 23.31 -1.92 -3.25
N ALA A 313 22.07 -2.28 -3.59
CA ALA A 313 21.75 -3.07 -4.76
C ALA A 313 22.15 -2.37 -6.06
N PHE A 314 21.93 -1.07 -6.17
CA PHE A 314 22.36 -0.27 -7.32
C PHE A 314 23.89 -0.25 -7.44
N HIS A 315 24.62 0.00 -6.36
CA HIS A 315 26.08 0.02 -6.35
C HIS A 315 26.72 -1.33 -6.58
N ALA A 316 26.08 -2.42 -6.13
CA ALA A 316 26.56 -3.78 -6.41
C ALA A 316 26.63 -4.10 -7.93
N HIS A 317 25.81 -3.41 -8.74
CA HIS A 317 25.74 -3.59 -10.18
C HIS A 317 26.18 -2.33 -10.95
N GLU A 318 27.03 -1.49 -10.37
CA GLU A 318 27.39 -0.15 -10.89
C GLU A 318 27.88 -0.18 -12.35
N ALA A 319 28.71 -1.16 -12.71
CA ALA A 319 29.26 -1.27 -14.07
C ALA A 319 28.12 -1.56 -15.09
N GLN A 320 27.22 -2.46 -14.77
CA GLN A 320 26.07 -2.81 -15.63
C GLN A 320 25.10 -1.63 -15.74
N ASN A 321 24.79 -0.98 -14.63
CA ASN A 321 23.93 0.20 -14.58
C ASN A 321 24.53 1.35 -15.42
N ARG A 322 25.83 1.57 -15.36
CA ARG A 322 26.53 2.60 -16.15
C ARG A 322 26.44 2.30 -17.65
N ILE A 323 26.58 1.04 -18.04
CA ILE A 323 26.42 0.62 -19.45
C ILE A 323 24.97 0.84 -19.90
N ALA A 324 23.99 0.43 -19.08
CA ALA A 324 22.58 0.61 -19.40
C ALA A 324 22.21 2.10 -19.55
N ILE A 325 22.68 2.96 -18.65
CA ILE A 325 22.50 4.42 -18.75
C ILE A 325 23.12 4.94 -20.05
N SER A 326 24.37 4.56 -20.36
CA SER A 326 25.05 5.05 -21.58
C SER A 326 24.32 4.64 -22.85
N ARG A 327 23.84 3.40 -22.94
CA ARG A 327 23.02 2.91 -24.07
C ARG A 327 21.68 3.65 -24.18
N LEU A 328 21.05 3.93 -23.04
CA LEU A 328 19.79 4.68 -23.01
C LEU A 328 20.01 6.15 -23.46
N VAL A 329 21.09 6.79 -23.00
CA VAL A 329 21.49 8.12 -23.46
C VAL A 329 21.69 8.12 -24.97
N GLU A 330 22.44 7.17 -25.52
CA GLU A 330 22.67 7.07 -26.97
C GLU A 330 21.34 6.94 -27.75
N LYS A 331 20.42 6.09 -27.29
CA LYS A 331 19.12 5.93 -27.95
C LYS A 331 18.26 7.16 -27.89
N ILE A 332 18.21 7.84 -26.73
CA ILE A 332 17.47 9.08 -26.56
C ILE A 332 18.07 10.18 -27.44
N GLN A 333 19.39 10.34 -27.42
CA GLN A 333 20.07 11.35 -28.24
C GLN A 333 19.85 11.11 -29.74
N ASN A 334 19.96 9.87 -30.21
CA ASN A 334 19.68 9.55 -31.60
C ASN A 334 18.24 9.86 -31.99
N SER A 335 17.28 9.67 -31.09
CA SER A 335 15.87 10.01 -31.32
C SER A 335 15.67 11.52 -31.39
N VAL A 336 16.25 12.23 -30.44
CA VAL A 336 16.21 13.70 -30.37
C VAL A 336 16.92 14.33 -31.57
N LEU A 337 18.08 13.79 -31.99
CA LEU A 337 18.80 14.27 -33.19
C LEU A 337 18.00 14.06 -34.48
N LEU A 338 17.26 12.94 -34.59
CA LEU A 338 16.36 12.71 -35.72
C LEU A 338 15.20 13.72 -35.73
N TYR A 339 14.69 14.07 -34.55
CA TYR A 339 13.62 15.05 -34.36
C TYR A 339 14.11 16.49 -34.60
N LEU A 340 15.37 16.80 -34.24
CA LEU A 340 16.01 18.10 -34.45
C LEU A 340 16.42 18.36 -35.90
N GLN A 341 16.25 17.41 -36.82
CA GLN A 341 16.52 17.73 -38.22
C GLN A 341 15.58 18.83 -38.67
N PRO A 342 16.13 19.95 -39.20
CA PRO A 342 15.30 21.04 -39.67
C PRO A 342 14.36 20.53 -40.76
N TYR A 343 13.09 20.63 -40.51
CA TYR A 343 12.08 20.30 -41.48
C TYR A 343 11.61 21.54 -42.21
N THR A 344 11.19 21.34 -43.45
CA THR A 344 10.75 22.44 -44.30
C THR A 344 9.24 22.53 -44.27
N VAL A 345 8.71 23.62 -43.72
CA VAL A 345 7.29 23.95 -43.78
C VAL A 345 7.04 24.86 -44.99
N ARG A 346 5.96 24.55 -45.69
CA ARG A 346 5.45 25.42 -46.75
C ARG A 346 4.35 26.29 -46.17
N GLY A 347 4.29 27.54 -46.66
CA GLY A 347 3.31 28.50 -46.18
C GLY A 347 3.39 29.81 -47.00
N ASN A 348 2.79 30.83 -46.44
CA ASN A 348 2.69 32.15 -47.04
C ASN A 348 3.86 33.09 -46.70
N ALA A 349 4.86 32.62 -45.96
CA ALA A 349 6.03 33.38 -45.53
C ALA A 349 7.29 32.53 -45.49
N GLY A 350 8.47 33.10 -45.79
CA GLY A 350 9.76 32.45 -45.81
C GLY A 350 10.55 32.67 -47.07
N GLU A 351 11.38 31.71 -47.47
CA GLU A 351 12.14 31.70 -48.73
C GLU A 351 11.23 31.29 -49.89
N LEU A 352 11.13 32.13 -50.94
CA LEU A 352 10.26 31.87 -52.09
C LEU A 352 10.71 30.62 -52.86
N GLU A 353 9.85 29.62 -53.02
CA GLU A 353 10.08 28.44 -53.87
C GLU A 353 9.69 28.78 -55.33
N ALA A 354 10.66 29.31 -56.11
CA ALA A 354 10.42 29.85 -57.46
C ALA A 354 9.65 28.88 -58.38
N GLY A 355 9.88 27.59 -58.27
CA GLY A 355 9.17 26.55 -59.02
C GLY A 355 7.68 26.42 -58.70
N ARG A 356 7.20 27.05 -57.61
CA ARG A 356 5.79 27.02 -57.16
C ARG A 356 5.03 28.32 -57.32
N VAL A 357 5.68 29.42 -57.69
CA VAL A 357 5.06 30.74 -57.84
C VAL A 357 3.85 30.69 -58.77
N TRP A 358 3.88 29.85 -59.78
CA TRP A 358 2.75 29.63 -60.68
C TRP A 358 1.47 29.16 -59.99
N ARG A 359 1.59 28.47 -58.85
CA ARG A 359 0.42 28.00 -58.07
C ARG A 359 -0.32 29.18 -57.42
N ALA A 360 0.40 30.17 -56.89
CA ALA A 360 -0.19 31.39 -56.37
C ALA A 360 -0.95 32.17 -57.46
N LEU A 361 -0.37 32.18 -58.69
CA LEU A 361 -0.96 32.93 -59.80
C LEU A 361 -2.12 32.19 -60.51
N LYS A 362 -2.16 30.88 -60.49
CA LYS A 362 -3.14 30.07 -61.22
C LYS A 362 -4.14 29.32 -60.37
N LEU A 363 -3.79 29.03 -59.11
CA LEU A 363 -4.60 28.20 -58.23
C LEU A 363 -5.00 28.90 -56.92
N ASP A 364 -4.60 30.16 -56.76
CA ASP A 364 -4.78 30.95 -55.52
C ASP A 364 -4.22 30.25 -54.27
N ASP A 365 -3.16 29.43 -54.49
CA ASP A 365 -2.47 28.66 -53.43
C ASP A 365 -1.28 29.49 -52.91
N GLY A 366 -1.46 30.09 -51.72
CA GLY A 366 -0.45 30.95 -51.08
C GLY A 366 0.77 30.22 -50.53
N ASP A 367 0.79 28.87 -50.52
CA ASP A 367 1.85 28.06 -49.94
C ASP A 367 3.06 27.91 -50.91
N VAL A 368 3.61 29.02 -51.31
CA VAL A 368 4.72 29.12 -52.23
C VAL A 368 6.05 29.48 -51.58
N PHE A 369 6.03 29.71 -50.30
CA PHE A 369 7.24 29.98 -49.51
C PHE A 369 7.64 28.75 -48.75
N ARG A 370 8.94 28.59 -48.51
CA ARG A 370 9.57 27.55 -47.73
C ARG A 370 10.27 28.15 -46.54
N ARG A 371 9.94 27.69 -45.34
CA ARG A 371 10.61 28.07 -44.09
C ARG A 371 11.24 26.85 -43.47
N ARG A 372 12.50 26.93 -43.10
CA ARG A 372 13.13 25.90 -42.23
C ARG A 372 12.75 26.17 -40.79
N GLU A 373 12.10 25.25 -40.19
CA GLU A 373 11.83 25.25 -38.77
C GLU A 373 12.75 24.23 -38.09
N ASN A 374 13.41 24.64 -37.01
CA ASN A 374 14.17 23.77 -36.15
C ASN A 374 13.26 23.34 -35.02
N ALA A 375 13.04 22.05 -34.87
CA ALA A 375 12.44 21.55 -33.65
C ALA A 375 13.40 21.79 -32.47
N ASN A 376 12.91 22.34 -31.38
CA ASN A 376 13.71 22.55 -30.17
C ASN A 376 13.69 21.28 -29.32
N ALA A 377 14.85 20.68 -29.05
CA ALA A 377 14.98 19.52 -28.16
C ALA A 377 14.53 19.83 -26.71
N GLY A 378 14.40 21.10 -26.38
CA GLY A 378 13.93 21.58 -25.07
C GLY A 378 12.42 21.49 -24.85
N ASP A 379 11.65 21.09 -25.86
CA ASP A 379 10.18 21.06 -25.80
C ASP A 379 9.60 19.75 -25.23
N VAL A 380 10.42 18.80 -24.80
CA VAL A 380 10.00 17.52 -24.23
C VAL A 380 10.24 17.53 -22.73
N SER A 381 9.23 17.20 -21.93
CA SER A 381 9.38 16.89 -20.51
C SER A 381 8.93 15.46 -20.20
N VAL A 382 9.56 14.84 -19.21
CA VAL A 382 9.26 13.47 -18.80
C VAL A 382 8.94 13.41 -17.32
N ASP A 383 7.79 12.82 -17.00
CA ASP A 383 7.39 12.48 -15.64
C ASP A 383 7.47 10.97 -15.44
N ILE A 384 8.18 10.54 -14.42
CA ILE A 384 8.27 9.13 -14.01
C ILE A 384 7.37 8.95 -12.78
N LEU A 385 6.39 8.06 -12.88
CA LEU A 385 5.42 7.77 -11.83
C LEU A 385 5.63 6.33 -11.34
N LEU A 386 6.06 6.18 -10.09
CA LEU A 386 6.38 4.90 -9.47
C LEU A 386 5.20 4.44 -8.60
N ASP A 387 4.70 3.26 -8.87
CA ASP A 387 3.75 2.59 -7.98
C ASP A 387 4.48 2.18 -6.70
N ALA A 388 4.09 2.77 -5.57
CA ALA A 388 4.66 2.52 -4.26
C ALA A 388 3.70 1.73 -3.35
N SER A 389 2.80 0.93 -3.93
CA SER A 389 1.92 0.04 -3.20
C SER A 389 2.65 -1.18 -2.63
N THR A 390 2.02 -1.84 -1.67
CA THR A 390 2.58 -3.02 -1.00
C THR A 390 2.81 -4.19 -1.96
N SER A 391 2.11 -4.26 -3.11
CA SER A 391 2.34 -5.27 -4.15
C SER A 391 3.74 -5.24 -4.76
N GLN A 392 4.43 -4.08 -4.66
CA GLN A 392 5.81 -3.90 -5.13
C GLN A 392 6.86 -4.41 -4.13
N LYS A 393 6.45 -4.87 -2.94
CA LYS A 393 7.36 -5.44 -1.94
C LYS A 393 8.13 -6.62 -2.55
N GLY A 394 9.44 -6.64 -2.39
CA GLY A 394 10.33 -7.62 -3.03
C GLY A 394 10.91 -7.21 -4.40
N ARG A 395 10.48 -6.04 -4.96
CA ARG A 395 11.01 -5.49 -6.24
C ARG A 395 11.52 -4.06 -6.10
N LEU A 396 11.55 -3.51 -4.89
CA LEU A 396 11.85 -2.10 -4.62
C LEU A 396 13.23 -1.69 -5.11
N GLU A 397 14.25 -2.54 -4.90
CA GLU A 397 15.61 -2.31 -5.36
C GLU A 397 15.69 -2.24 -6.89
N SER A 398 14.98 -3.13 -7.58
CA SER A 398 14.93 -3.16 -9.04
C SER A 398 14.21 -1.94 -9.61
N ILE A 399 13.05 -1.58 -9.04
CA ILE A 399 12.23 -0.45 -9.50
C ILE A 399 12.98 0.87 -9.28
N SER A 400 13.55 1.08 -8.08
CA SER A 400 14.33 2.29 -7.80
C SER A 400 15.56 2.40 -8.70
N GLY A 401 16.26 1.29 -8.95
CA GLY A 401 17.40 1.23 -9.88
C GLY A 401 17.01 1.55 -11.32
N GLN A 402 15.90 1.00 -11.82
CA GLN A 402 15.39 1.29 -13.17
C GLN A 402 14.97 2.76 -13.29
N ALA A 403 14.23 3.28 -12.31
CA ALA A 403 13.81 4.68 -12.27
C ALA A 403 15.02 5.63 -12.25
N PHE A 404 16.04 5.30 -11.44
CA PHE A 404 17.29 6.07 -11.41
C PHE A 404 18.00 6.07 -12.76
N CYS A 405 18.14 4.90 -13.42
CA CYS A 405 18.78 4.80 -14.72
C CYS A 405 18.06 5.64 -15.78
N ILE A 406 16.72 5.63 -15.79
CA ILE A 406 15.92 6.43 -16.73
C ILE A 406 16.11 7.92 -16.43
N ALA A 407 15.97 8.33 -15.17
CA ALA A 407 16.11 9.74 -14.77
C ALA A 407 17.52 10.27 -15.04
N GLU A 408 18.56 9.48 -14.78
CA GLU A 408 19.96 9.83 -15.05
C GLU A 408 20.23 9.99 -16.56
N ALA A 409 19.69 9.09 -17.37
CA ALA A 409 19.83 9.16 -18.82
C ALA A 409 19.14 10.42 -19.37
N LEU A 410 17.92 10.72 -18.92
CA LEU A 410 17.19 11.94 -19.31
C LEU A 410 17.95 13.21 -18.86
N THR A 411 18.52 13.19 -17.65
CA THR A 411 19.33 14.31 -17.14
C THR A 411 20.56 14.56 -18.01
N ARG A 412 21.26 13.50 -18.42
CA ARG A 412 22.42 13.61 -19.32
C ARG A 412 22.05 14.09 -20.73
N CYS A 413 20.83 13.84 -21.14
CA CYS A 413 20.27 14.37 -22.39
C CYS A 413 19.71 15.78 -22.25
N ALA A 414 19.83 16.42 -21.08
CA ALA A 414 19.24 17.74 -20.75
C ALA A 414 17.70 17.79 -20.94
N ILE A 415 17.02 16.66 -20.81
CA ILE A 415 15.55 16.56 -20.86
C ILE A 415 15.00 16.81 -19.44
N PRO A 416 14.11 17.80 -19.25
CA PRO A 416 13.45 18.02 -17.97
C PRO A 416 12.74 16.75 -17.49
N CYS A 417 13.09 16.27 -16.30
CA CYS A 417 12.53 15.05 -15.74
C CYS A 417 12.07 15.28 -14.30
N ARG A 418 10.87 14.84 -13.97
CA ARG A 418 10.36 14.76 -12.59
C ARG A 418 10.10 13.30 -12.23
N VAL A 419 10.38 12.93 -10.98
CA VAL A 419 10.15 11.57 -10.49
C VAL A 419 9.25 11.63 -9.27
N MET A 420 8.15 10.88 -9.32
CA MET A 420 7.12 10.81 -8.30
C MET A 420 6.82 9.35 -7.96
N GLY A 421 6.45 9.09 -6.71
CA GLY A 421 5.86 7.83 -6.30
C GLY A 421 4.44 8.04 -5.79
N PHE A 422 3.59 7.03 -5.90
CA PHE A 422 2.23 7.10 -5.38
C PHE A 422 1.83 5.85 -4.61
N CYS A 423 1.02 6.05 -3.58
CA CYS A 423 0.31 4.99 -2.87
C CYS A 423 -1.02 5.54 -2.36
N SER A 424 -1.86 4.68 -1.77
CA SER A 424 -3.14 5.10 -1.17
C SER A 424 -3.25 4.55 0.24
N MET A 425 -3.80 5.36 1.15
CA MET A 425 -4.07 4.98 2.54
C MET A 425 -5.31 5.71 3.06
N THR A 426 -6.23 4.98 3.67
CA THR A 426 -7.45 5.53 4.31
C THR A 426 -8.21 6.56 3.44
N GLY A 427 -8.28 6.31 2.13
CA GLY A 427 -8.95 7.20 1.17
C GLY A 427 -8.10 8.36 0.67
N TYR A 428 -6.86 8.52 1.14
CA TYR A 428 -5.90 9.47 0.60
C TYR A 428 -5.03 8.83 -0.47
N THR A 429 -4.95 9.44 -1.64
CA THR A 429 -3.91 9.14 -2.63
C THR A 429 -2.73 10.07 -2.38
N ILE A 430 -1.62 9.48 -1.95
CA ILE A 430 -0.38 10.17 -1.61
C ILE A 430 0.49 10.21 -2.85
N VAL A 431 0.96 11.39 -3.24
CA VAL A 431 1.93 11.57 -4.33
C VAL A 431 3.18 12.22 -3.75
N ARG A 432 4.27 11.44 -3.72
CA ARG A 432 5.58 11.89 -3.21
C ARG A 432 6.49 12.28 -4.38
N ILE A 433 6.96 13.51 -4.39
CA ILE A 433 7.92 14.01 -5.38
C ILE A 433 9.35 13.76 -4.86
N PHE A 434 10.06 12.82 -5.47
CA PHE A 434 11.47 12.55 -5.16
C PHE A 434 12.39 13.60 -5.77
N ARG A 435 12.12 13.98 -7.02
CA ARG A 435 12.89 14.96 -7.77
C ARG A 435 11.97 15.77 -8.69
N ASP A 436 12.17 17.08 -8.76
CA ASP A 436 11.48 17.97 -9.67
C ASP A 436 12.36 18.34 -10.87
N TYR A 437 11.78 18.95 -11.92
CA TYR A 437 12.45 19.30 -13.17
C TYR A 437 13.75 20.11 -12.97
N ALA A 438 13.73 21.10 -12.06
CA ALA A 438 14.89 21.94 -11.77
C ALA A 438 15.99 21.26 -10.93
N GLU A 439 15.73 20.08 -10.38
CA GLU A 439 16.61 19.41 -9.41
C GLU A 439 17.51 18.35 -10.07
N THR A 440 18.24 18.73 -11.13
CA THR A 440 19.07 17.81 -11.94
C THR A 440 20.13 17.04 -11.16
N GLY A 441 20.62 17.58 -10.04
CA GLY A 441 21.60 16.92 -9.17
C GLY A 441 21.03 16.04 -8.06
N LYS A 442 19.71 15.79 -8.03
CA LYS A 442 19.05 15.09 -6.91
C LYS A 442 18.46 13.72 -7.28
N ASN A 443 19.02 13.06 -8.30
CA ASN A 443 18.58 11.71 -8.70
C ASN A 443 18.71 10.69 -7.54
N ASP A 444 19.66 10.87 -6.63
CA ASP A 444 19.85 9.98 -5.48
C ASP A 444 18.63 9.88 -4.55
N ARG A 445 17.73 10.88 -4.57
CA ARG A 445 16.47 10.83 -3.83
C ARG A 445 15.51 9.75 -4.34
N ILE A 446 15.71 9.25 -5.55
CA ILE A 446 14.89 8.15 -6.11
C ILE A 446 15.07 6.87 -5.28
N PHE A 447 16.24 6.68 -4.65
CA PHE A 447 16.45 5.55 -3.76
C PHE A 447 15.67 5.64 -2.44
N ASP A 448 15.10 6.80 -2.12
CA ASP A 448 14.18 6.95 -0.98
C ASP A 448 12.77 6.35 -1.29
N TYR A 449 12.65 5.63 -2.40
CA TYR A 449 11.47 4.88 -2.78
C TYR A 449 11.26 3.68 -1.87
N VAL A 450 10.07 3.61 -1.26
CA VAL A 450 9.62 2.53 -0.38
C VAL A 450 8.16 2.23 -0.70
N SER A 451 7.72 1.00 -0.46
CA SER A 451 6.30 0.63 -0.64
C SER A 451 5.50 0.84 0.64
N ASN A 452 4.26 1.29 0.47
CA ASN A 452 3.33 1.50 1.58
C ASN A 452 1.87 1.50 1.09
N GLY A 453 0.97 0.90 1.86
CA GLY A 453 -0.47 0.96 1.61
C GLY A 453 -0.94 0.29 0.32
N CYS A 454 -2.09 0.74 -0.14
CA CYS A 454 -2.76 0.34 -1.37
C CYS A 454 -2.38 1.25 -2.56
N ASN A 455 -3.08 1.12 -3.71
CA ASN A 455 -2.88 1.99 -4.86
C ASN A 455 -4.21 2.29 -5.58
N ARG A 456 -4.48 3.58 -5.78
CA ARG A 456 -5.56 4.06 -6.64
C ARG A 456 -4.97 4.63 -7.92
N ASP A 457 -4.57 3.73 -8.82
CA ASP A 457 -3.81 4.04 -10.04
C ASP A 457 -4.49 5.10 -10.89
N GLY A 458 -5.81 5.02 -11.08
CA GLY A 458 -6.55 6.00 -11.87
C GLY A 458 -6.42 7.41 -11.30
N LEU A 459 -6.58 7.60 -9.98
CA LEU A 459 -6.44 8.93 -9.36
C LEU A 459 -4.98 9.40 -9.37
N ALA A 460 -4.03 8.50 -9.22
CA ALA A 460 -2.61 8.81 -9.31
C ALA A 460 -2.22 9.29 -10.72
N VAL A 461 -2.67 8.60 -11.77
CA VAL A 461 -2.48 9.00 -13.17
C VAL A 461 -3.17 10.36 -13.45
N ARG A 462 -4.40 10.53 -12.98
CA ARG A 462 -5.14 11.82 -13.11
C ARG A 462 -4.39 12.96 -12.42
N THR A 463 -3.87 12.73 -11.22
CA THR A 463 -3.10 13.73 -10.47
C THR A 463 -1.78 14.04 -11.16
N ALA A 464 -1.04 13.04 -11.62
CA ALA A 464 0.18 13.22 -12.39
C ALA A 464 -0.09 13.97 -13.69
N THR A 465 -1.20 13.67 -14.38
CA THR A 465 -1.66 14.40 -15.58
C THR A 465 -1.86 15.89 -15.31
N GLU A 466 -2.46 16.24 -14.17
CA GLU A 466 -2.65 17.65 -13.80
C GLU A 466 -1.32 18.32 -13.45
N LEU A 467 -0.43 17.62 -12.79
CA LEU A 467 0.90 18.14 -12.44
C LEU A 467 1.79 18.35 -13.68
N ILE A 468 1.75 17.44 -14.66
CA ILE A 468 2.57 17.52 -15.87
C ILE A 468 2.14 18.68 -16.78
N LYS A 469 0.87 19.09 -16.72
CA LYS A 469 0.36 20.26 -17.47
C LYS A 469 1.04 21.58 -17.04
N ALA A 470 1.56 21.64 -15.83
CA ALA A 470 2.33 22.77 -15.35
C ALA A 470 3.73 22.88 -16.00
N SER A 471 4.18 21.85 -16.74
CA SER A 471 5.40 21.92 -17.54
C SER A 471 5.24 22.93 -18.68
N ALA A 472 6.27 23.75 -18.89
CA ALA A 472 6.33 24.70 -20.00
C ALA A 472 6.57 24.01 -21.35
N CYS A 473 6.94 22.72 -21.36
CA CYS A 473 7.23 21.97 -22.58
C CYS A 473 5.95 21.65 -23.34
N GLU A 474 6.02 21.71 -24.67
CA GLU A 474 4.92 21.37 -25.56
C GLU A 474 4.62 19.87 -25.53
N HIS A 475 5.67 19.06 -25.54
CA HIS A 475 5.58 17.60 -25.58
C HIS A 475 5.80 17.02 -24.19
N ARG A 476 4.88 16.18 -23.74
CA ARG A 476 4.85 15.64 -22.40
C ARG A 476 4.75 14.12 -22.43
N LEU A 477 5.65 13.46 -21.73
CA LEU A 477 5.70 12.01 -21.62
C LEU A 477 5.57 11.60 -20.15
N MET A 478 4.68 10.68 -19.87
CA MET A 478 4.55 10.01 -18.56
C MET A 478 5.04 8.56 -18.67
N ILE A 479 5.99 8.17 -17.83
CA ILE A 479 6.49 6.81 -17.72
C ILE A 479 6.00 6.24 -16.39
N VAL A 480 5.11 5.26 -16.42
CA VAL A 480 4.57 4.63 -15.21
C VAL A 480 5.32 3.31 -14.96
N LEU A 481 5.84 3.12 -13.75
CA LEU A 481 6.39 1.84 -13.30
C LEU A 481 5.37 1.23 -12.34
N SER A 482 4.66 0.17 -12.75
CA SER A 482 3.58 -0.47 -11.97
C SER A 482 3.39 -1.93 -12.39
N ASP A 483 2.84 -2.74 -11.48
CA ASP A 483 2.37 -4.11 -11.77
C ASP A 483 0.90 -4.16 -12.22
N VAL A 484 0.25 -2.99 -12.30
CA VAL A 484 -1.14 -2.83 -12.74
C VAL A 484 -2.13 -3.66 -11.90
N LYS A 485 -1.95 -3.62 -10.59
CA LYS A 485 -2.83 -4.25 -9.59
C LYS A 485 -3.51 -3.19 -8.72
N PRO A 486 -4.37 -2.34 -9.29
CA PRO A 486 -5.04 -1.31 -8.52
C PRO A 486 -5.93 -1.92 -7.44
N GLN A 487 -5.77 -1.40 -6.21
CA GLN A 487 -6.59 -1.78 -5.06
C GLN A 487 -6.68 -0.61 -4.08
N ASP A 488 -7.90 -0.23 -3.69
CA ASP A 488 -8.12 0.82 -2.70
C ASP A 488 -9.35 0.53 -1.84
N VAL A 489 -9.36 1.10 -0.63
CA VAL A 489 -10.44 0.91 0.35
C VAL A 489 -11.70 1.70 0.01
N VAL A 490 -11.56 2.82 -0.72
CA VAL A 490 -12.71 3.63 -1.15
C VAL A 490 -13.37 2.98 -2.34
N ARG A 491 -14.64 2.63 -2.17
CA ARG A 491 -15.44 1.99 -3.22
C ARG A 491 -15.79 2.97 -4.34
N VAL A 492 -16.14 2.42 -5.48
CA VAL A 492 -16.67 3.17 -6.63
C VAL A 492 -18.18 3.01 -6.64
N MET A 493 -18.89 4.13 -6.75
CA MET A 493 -20.34 4.12 -6.95
C MET A 493 -20.64 3.90 -8.43
N ASP A 494 -21.42 2.89 -8.74
CA ASP A 494 -22.02 2.69 -10.06
C ASP A 494 -23.34 3.45 -10.10
N GLU A 495 -23.36 4.56 -10.82
CA GLU A 495 -24.55 5.44 -10.91
C GLU A 495 -25.68 4.79 -11.72
N GLU A 496 -25.42 3.77 -12.55
CA GLU A 496 -26.45 3.07 -13.35
C GLU A 496 -27.14 1.97 -12.54
N GLU A 497 -26.39 1.28 -11.67
CA GLU A 497 -26.92 0.16 -10.86
C GLU A 497 -27.26 0.57 -9.42
N ASP A 498 -27.01 1.83 -9.03
CA ASP A 498 -27.10 2.34 -7.64
C ASP A 498 -26.41 1.40 -6.64
N SER A 499 -25.25 0.90 -7.03
CA SER A 499 -24.47 -0.10 -6.31
C SER A 499 -23.02 0.35 -6.09
N PHE A 500 -22.38 -0.22 -5.07
CA PHE A 500 -20.97 0.09 -4.78
C PHE A 500 -20.08 -1.10 -5.13
N SER A 501 -19.09 -0.86 -5.98
CA SER A 501 -18.07 -1.83 -6.36
C SER A 501 -16.75 -1.58 -5.62
N SER A 502 -16.04 -2.64 -5.24
CA SER A 502 -14.68 -2.51 -4.70
C SER A 502 -13.73 -1.98 -5.79
N TYR A 503 -12.86 -1.03 -5.43
CA TYR A 503 -11.82 -0.52 -6.34
C TYR A 503 -10.67 -1.51 -6.41
N GLU A 504 -10.86 -2.57 -7.18
CA GLU A 504 -9.86 -3.62 -7.39
C GLU A 504 -10.12 -4.38 -8.69
N LYS A 505 -9.16 -5.19 -9.11
CA LYS A 505 -9.29 -6.05 -10.29
C LYS A 505 -9.87 -5.28 -11.48
N GLU A 506 -10.97 -5.78 -12.06
CA GLU A 506 -11.57 -5.24 -13.28
C GLU A 506 -11.99 -3.78 -13.13
N THR A 507 -12.60 -3.40 -11.99
CA THR A 507 -13.05 -2.02 -11.73
C THR A 507 -11.86 -1.06 -11.70
N GLY A 508 -10.81 -1.37 -10.93
CA GLY A 508 -9.62 -0.54 -10.86
C GLY A 508 -8.84 -0.50 -12.19
N ILE A 509 -8.75 -1.63 -12.90
CA ILE A 509 -8.09 -1.71 -14.22
C ILE A 509 -8.84 -0.87 -15.25
N ARG A 510 -10.18 -0.92 -15.30
CA ARG A 510 -11.00 -0.11 -16.21
C ARG A 510 -10.86 1.38 -15.93
N ASP A 511 -10.86 1.75 -14.66
CA ASP A 511 -10.67 3.13 -14.22
C ASP A 511 -9.28 3.65 -14.62
N THR A 512 -8.22 2.88 -14.33
CA THR A 512 -6.85 3.23 -14.74
C THR A 512 -6.73 3.37 -16.26
N ALA A 513 -7.34 2.44 -17.01
CA ALA A 513 -7.38 2.50 -18.48
C ALA A 513 -8.12 3.74 -18.99
N TYR A 514 -9.19 4.15 -18.31
CA TYR A 514 -9.91 5.37 -18.63
C TYR A 514 -9.02 6.61 -18.44
N GLU A 515 -8.33 6.70 -17.29
CA GLU A 515 -7.47 7.85 -16.99
C GLU A 515 -6.23 7.92 -17.90
N VAL A 516 -5.65 6.78 -18.26
CA VAL A 516 -4.55 6.73 -19.26
C VAL A 516 -5.04 7.23 -20.64
N ARG A 517 -6.24 6.78 -21.09
CA ARG A 517 -6.81 7.29 -22.35
C ARG A 517 -7.11 8.79 -22.29
N ARG A 518 -7.60 9.27 -21.14
CA ARG A 518 -7.85 10.69 -20.91
C ARG A 518 -6.57 11.50 -20.97
N ALA A 519 -5.50 11.07 -20.32
CA ALA A 519 -4.19 11.72 -20.38
C ALA A 519 -3.68 11.82 -21.83
N ARG A 520 -3.83 10.73 -22.62
CA ARG A 520 -3.47 10.70 -24.03
C ARG A 520 -4.33 11.67 -24.88
N ALA A 521 -5.62 11.75 -24.60
CA ALA A 521 -6.51 12.71 -25.28
C ALA A 521 -6.16 14.17 -24.96
N GLU A 522 -5.52 14.42 -23.82
CA GLU A 522 -4.99 15.73 -23.40
C GLU A 522 -3.56 15.99 -23.94
N GLY A 523 -3.06 15.16 -24.86
CA GLY A 523 -1.76 15.35 -25.52
C GLY A 523 -0.57 14.87 -24.69
N ILE A 524 -0.78 14.04 -23.67
CA ILE A 524 0.29 13.46 -22.87
C ILE A 524 0.54 12.02 -23.33
N ALA A 525 1.75 11.71 -23.82
CA ALA A 525 2.14 10.35 -24.12
C ALA A 525 2.30 9.57 -22.82
N VAL A 526 1.70 8.36 -22.74
CA VAL A 526 1.78 7.51 -21.54
C VAL A 526 2.31 6.14 -21.92
N ILE A 527 3.42 5.74 -21.31
CA ILE A 527 4.02 4.41 -21.44
C ILE A 527 4.17 3.75 -20.09
N CYS A 528 4.23 2.40 -20.07
CA CYS A 528 4.41 1.66 -18.83
C CYS A 528 5.65 0.77 -18.89
N VAL A 529 6.46 0.84 -17.85
CA VAL A 529 7.44 -0.17 -17.50
C VAL A 529 6.76 -1.13 -16.54
N PHE A 530 6.36 -2.28 -17.08
CA PHE A 530 5.57 -3.24 -16.32
C PHE A 530 6.46 -4.05 -15.38
N THR A 531 6.14 -4.01 -14.08
CA THR A 531 6.88 -4.66 -13.00
C THR A 531 6.21 -5.95 -12.49
N GLY A 532 5.02 -6.29 -13.00
CA GLY A 532 4.21 -7.43 -12.57
C GLY A 532 4.65 -8.79 -13.14
N GLU A 533 3.88 -9.82 -12.81
CA GLU A 533 4.08 -11.19 -13.26
C GLU A 533 3.41 -11.47 -14.62
N ASP A 534 3.70 -12.65 -15.22
CA ASP A 534 3.13 -13.00 -16.53
C ASP A 534 1.59 -13.11 -16.50
N GLU A 535 1.01 -13.43 -15.35
CA GLU A 535 -0.44 -13.52 -15.13
C GLU A 535 -1.13 -12.16 -15.22
N ASP A 536 -0.43 -11.06 -14.95
CA ASP A 536 -0.95 -9.70 -14.93
C ASP A 536 -0.82 -8.98 -16.30
N LEU A 537 -0.15 -9.60 -17.28
CA LEU A 537 0.00 -9.02 -18.62
C LEU A 537 -1.33 -8.64 -19.32
N PRO A 538 -2.44 -9.36 -19.15
CA PRO A 538 -3.72 -8.94 -19.71
C PRO A 538 -4.20 -7.58 -19.16
N ALA A 539 -3.97 -7.31 -17.86
CA ALA A 539 -4.28 -6.02 -17.25
C ALA A 539 -3.44 -4.90 -17.86
N ALA A 540 -2.13 -5.11 -17.98
CA ALA A 540 -1.23 -4.14 -18.62
C ALA A 540 -1.64 -3.84 -20.08
N ARG A 541 -2.07 -4.85 -20.84
CA ARG A 541 -2.59 -4.66 -22.22
C ARG A 541 -3.90 -3.85 -22.23
N THR A 542 -4.77 -4.08 -21.26
CA THR A 542 -6.05 -3.34 -21.15
C THR A 542 -5.80 -1.86 -20.87
N VAL A 543 -4.82 -1.54 -20.00
CA VAL A 543 -4.52 -0.17 -19.59
C VAL A 543 -3.71 0.57 -20.63
N TYR A 544 -2.60 -0.01 -21.09
CA TYR A 544 -1.59 0.68 -21.91
C TYR A 544 -1.59 0.27 -23.39
N ALA A 545 -2.40 -0.73 -23.76
CA ALA A 545 -2.44 -1.33 -25.09
C ALA A 545 -1.08 -1.94 -25.48
N ARG A 546 -0.35 -1.32 -26.44
CA ARG A 546 1.00 -1.74 -26.88
C ARG A 546 2.12 -0.90 -26.27
N ASP A 547 1.78 0.15 -25.54
CA ASP A 547 2.73 1.12 -25.02
C ASP A 547 3.23 0.72 -23.62
N PHE A 548 3.52 -0.55 -23.44
CA PHE A 548 4.17 -1.06 -22.24
C PHE A 548 5.27 -2.06 -22.56
N ALA A 549 6.20 -2.19 -21.64
CA ALA A 549 7.29 -3.14 -21.74
C ALA A 549 7.60 -3.77 -20.40
N ARG A 550 7.84 -5.08 -20.39
CA ARG A 550 8.33 -5.81 -19.22
C ARG A 550 9.86 -5.87 -19.26
N ILE A 551 10.47 -5.49 -18.15
CA ILE A 551 11.92 -5.49 -17.98
C ILE A 551 12.29 -6.54 -16.95
N ARG A 552 12.99 -7.61 -17.40
CA ARG A 552 13.48 -8.67 -16.52
C ARG A 552 14.91 -8.46 -16.04
N SER A 553 15.68 -7.63 -16.73
CA SER A 553 17.05 -7.29 -16.38
C SER A 553 17.37 -5.85 -16.78
N ILE A 554 18.33 -5.25 -16.12
CA ILE A 554 18.76 -3.87 -16.39
C ILE A 554 19.34 -3.72 -17.81
N ASP A 555 19.91 -4.78 -18.38
CA ASP A 555 20.45 -4.78 -19.75
C ASP A 555 19.34 -4.54 -20.80
N GLN A 556 18.12 -5.02 -20.54
CA GLN A 556 16.96 -4.83 -21.42
C GLN A 556 16.36 -3.43 -21.31
N LEU A 557 16.66 -2.70 -20.22
CA LEU A 557 16.08 -1.37 -19.95
C LEU A 557 16.31 -0.42 -21.13
N ALA A 558 17.57 -0.31 -21.55
CA ALA A 558 17.94 0.62 -22.63
C ALA A 558 17.26 0.26 -23.95
N ASP A 559 17.19 -1.04 -24.29
CA ASP A 559 16.59 -1.49 -25.54
C ASP A 559 15.07 -1.31 -25.54
N THR A 560 14.44 -1.60 -24.43
CA THR A 560 12.99 -1.64 -24.34
C THR A 560 12.40 -0.25 -24.05
N VAL A 561 12.87 0.42 -23.00
CA VAL A 561 12.39 1.77 -22.64
C VAL A 561 12.87 2.80 -23.63
N GLY A 562 14.14 2.68 -24.09
CA GLY A 562 14.67 3.54 -25.13
C GLY A 562 13.84 3.51 -26.42
N LEU A 563 13.40 2.31 -26.85
CA LEU A 563 12.53 2.15 -28.01
C LEU A 563 11.13 2.77 -27.77
N LEU A 564 10.54 2.57 -26.57
CA LEU A 564 9.25 3.17 -26.23
C LEU A 564 9.32 4.69 -26.23
N ILE A 565 10.33 5.29 -25.60
CA ILE A 565 10.56 6.74 -25.59
C ILE A 565 10.79 7.22 -27.04
N GLN A 566 11.61 6.52 -27.82
CA GLN A 566 11.87 6.84 -29.21
C GLN A 566 10.60 6.85 -30.06
N ASN A 567 9.74 5.86 -29.90
CA ASN A 567 8.47 5.79 -30.64
C ASN A 567 7.53 6.92 -30.26
N GLN A 568 7.49 7.31 -28.99
CA GLN A 568 6.66 8.45 -28.54
C GLN A 568 7.21 9.78 -29.07
N ILE A 569 8.52 10.00 -29.01
CA ILE A 569 9.16 11.20 -29.57
C ILE A 569 8.92 11.31 -31.09
N LYS A 570 8.86 10.20 -31.82
CA LYS A 570 8.58 10.20 -33.26
C LYS A 570 7.10 10.46 -33.60
N ASN A 571 6.19 10.14 -32.68
CA ASN A 571 4.75 10.31 -32.88
C ASN A 571 4.26 11.69 -32.41
N ILE A 572 5.12 12.48 -31.80
CA ILE A 572 4.95 13.87 -31.43
C ILE A 572 5.34 14.76 -32.62
#